data_ec4dd5debcbf665aa80e44981abc3ad0
#
_entry.id   ec4dd5debcbf665aa80e44981abc3ad0
#
_cell.length_a   1.000
_cell.length_b   1.000
_cell.length_c   1.000
_cell.angle_alpha   90.00
_cell.angle_beta   90.00
_cell.angle_gamma   90.00
#
_symmetry.space_group_name_H-M   'P 1'
#
loop_
_entity.id
_entity.type
_entity.pdbx_description
1 polymer ?
#
loop_
_entity_poly.entity_id
_entity_poly.type
_entity_poly.pdbx_seq_one_letter_code
_entity_poly.pdbx_strand_id
1 'polypeptide(L)'
;MSRPTAAFSATLEVDLAHEPGTLGRLCTAIGDVGGNIRSLRGFSVTGGSLREEVVVDAASEAHVEEICEAVNGLEGIKVISAVDRTFKVHEGGKLETISRIPLRDADDLSMAYTPGVARVCMAIHEDESASHELTIRKNTVAIVSDGTAVLGLGDIGPAAAMPVMEGKALLFKEFAGVDAFPICLDVDTPEDIIETVIRLAPTFGGINLED
;
A
#
# COMPACT_ATOMS: atom_id res chain seq x y z
N MET A 1 16.50 -19.27 14.85
CA MET A 1 15.66 -18.07 14.93
C MET A 1 15.72 -17.36 13.59
N SER A 2 14.58 -17.00 13.01
CA SER A 2 14.52 -16.14 11.82
C SER A 2 15.11 -14.77 12.14
N ARG A 3 15.72 -14.11 11.17
CA ARG A 3 16.28 -12.77 11.38
C ARG A 3 15.17 -11.71 11.34
N PRO A 4 15.25 -10.65 12.17
CA PRO A 4 14.35 -9.50 12.06
C PRO A 4 14.36 -8.91 10.64
N THR A 5 13.17 -8.60 10.13
CA THR A 5 12.98 -8.04 8.78
C THR A 5 11.96 -6.91 8.78
N ALA A 6 11.97 -6.08 7.73
CA ALA A 6 11.00 -5.02 7.56
C ALA A 6 9.55 -5.52 7.39
N ALA A 7 9.37 -6.80 6.98
CA ALA A 7 8.04 -7.41 6.84
C ALA A 7 7.29 -7.56 8.19
N PHE A 8 8.03 -7.65 9.29
CA PHE A 8 7.49 -7.71 10.66
C PHE A 8 7.95 -6.48 11.46
N SER A 9 7.95 -5.32 10.85
CA SER A 9 8.35 -4.07 11.51
C SER A 9 7.16 -3.41 12.20
N ALA A 10 7.37 -2.96 13.43
CA ALA A 10 6.38 -2.21 14.20
C ALA A 10 6.88 -0.84 14.61
N THR A 11 5.97 0.11 14.71
CA THR A 11 6.20 1.40 15.38
C THR A 11 5.62 1.32 16.77
N LEU A 12 6.48 1.41 17.78
CA LEU A 12 6.12 1.47 19.19
C LEU A 12 6.10 2.93 19.65
N GLU A 13 4.99 3.38 20.20
CA GLU A 13 4.94 4.63 20.96
C GLU A 13 5.22 4.28 22.42
N VAL A 14 6.30 4.83 22.99
CA VAL A 14 6.78 4.48 24.32
C VAL A 14 6.84 5.72 25.20
N ASP A 15 6.30 5.61 26.39
CA ASP A 15 6.43 6.62 27.46
C ASP A 15 7.57 6.21 28.39
N LEU A 16 8.55 7.10 28.59
CA LEU A 16 9.75 6.83 29.38
C LEU A 16 9.86 7.86 30.52
N ALA A 17 10.21 7.43 31.72
CA ALA A 17 10.64 8.35 32.76
C ALA A 17 11.85 9.17 32.26
N HIS A 18 11.77 10.49 32.39
CA HIS A 18 12.84 11.39 31.93
C HIS A 18 14.01 11.40 32.94
N GLU A 19 14.74 10.29 32.96
CA GLU A 19 15.85 10.04 33.89
C GLU A 19 17.08 9.54 33.10
N PRO A 20 18.30 9.79 33.65
CA PRO A 20 19.53 9.27 33.03
C PRO A 20 19.49 7.74 32.89
N GLY A 21 19.79 7.25 31.67
CA GLY A 21 19.90 5.81 31.38
C GLY A 21 18.60 5.11 30.99
N THR A 22 17.42 5.73 31.10
CA THR A 22 16.13 5.09 30.75
C THR A 22 16.06 4.69 29.27
N LEU A 23 16.47 5.57 28.36
CA LEU A 23 16.56 5.23 26.93
C LEU A 23 17.54 4.07 26.67
N GLY A 24 18.67 4.03 27.36
CA GLY A 24 19.62 2.93 27.25
C GLY A 24 19.02 1.59 27.67
N ARG A 25 18.23 1.54 28.74
CA ARG A 25 17.51 0.34 29.20
C ARG A 25 16.49 -0.13 28.16
N LEU A 26 15.72 0.79 27.57
CA LEU A 26 14.80 0.50 26.47
C LEU A 26 15.52 -0.18 25.31
N CYS A 27 16.59 0.43 24.82
CA CYS A 27 17.35 -0.12 23.68
C CYS A 27 17.95 -1.50 23.99
N THR A 28 18.46 -1.68 25.22
CA THR A 28 19.02 -2.96 25.65
C THR A 28 17.94 -4.05 25.71
N ALA A 29 16.79 -3.76 26.30
CA ALA A 29 15.70 -4.74 26.41
C ALA A 29 15.18 -5.21 25.03
N ILE A 30 15.05 -4.30 24.06
CA ILE A 30 14.70 -4.67 22.69
C ILE A 30 15.77 -5.57 22.07
N GLY A 31 17.05 -5.25 22.26
CA GLY A 31 18.17 -6.02 21.74
C GLY A 31 18.30 -7.40 22.39
N ASP A 32 18.08 -7.52 23.69
CA ASP A 32 18.20 -8.76 24.47
C ASP A 32 17.19 -9.84 24.00
N VAL A 33 16.01 -9.43 23.56
CA VAL A 33 15.00 -10.33 22.96
C VAL A 33 15.21 -10.52 21.45
N GLY A 34 16.24 -9.90 20.86
CA GLY A 34 16.58 -10.08 19.44
C GLY A 34 15.90 -9.10 18.49
N GLY A 35 15.20 -8.09 19.00
CA GLY A 35 14.62 -7.01 18.21
C GLY A 35 15.71 -6.08 17.65
N ASN A 36 15.50 -5.55 16.44
CA ASN A 36 16.45 -4.62 15.82
C ASN A 36 15.82 -3.23 15.69
N ILE A 37 16.40 -2.23 16.37
CA ILE A 37 15.92 -0.84 16.29
C ILE A 37 16.35 -0.23 14.97
N ARG A 38 15.36 0.23 14.19
CA ARG A 38 15.57 0.91 12.91
C ARG A 38 15.67 2.41 13.06
N SER A 39 14.83 3.01 13.90
CA SER A 39 14.87 4.44 14.18
C SER A 39 14.24 4.79 15.51
N LEU A 40 14.64 5.92 16.06
CA LEU A 40 14.08 6.58 17.23
C LEU A 40 13.70 8.00 16.83
N ARG A 41 12.47 8.45 17.17
CA ARG A 41 11.94 9.76 16.77
C ARG A 41 11.04 10.33 17.87
N GLY A 42 10.92 11.67 17.88
CA GLY A 42 9.84 12.32 18.60
C GLY A 42 10.12 12.77 20.02
N PHE A 43 11.37 12.89 20.46
CA PHE A 43 11.76 13.33 21.80
C PHE A 43 10.95 14.55 22.29
N SER A 44 9.77 14.31 22.87
CA SER A 44 8.96 15.36 23.48
C SER A 44 8.84 15.11 24.98
N VAL A 45 9.29 16.08 25.80
CA VAL A 45 9.16 15.99 27.26
C VAL A 45 7.84 16.64 27.68
N THR A 46 6.99 15.89 28.35
CA THR A 46 5.72 16.37 28.90
C THR A 46 5.53 15.84 30.31
N GLY A 47 5.39 16.72 31.28
CA GLY A 47 5.05 16.34 32.66
C GLY A 47 6.04 15.39 33.35
N GLY A 48 7.33 15.40 32.95
CA GLY A 48 8.37 14.54 33.55
C GLY A 48 8.52 13.18 32.86
N SER A 49 7.75 12.90 31.80
CA SER A 49 7.96 11.75 30.92
C SER A 49 8.46 12.19 29.55
N LEU A 50 9.20 11.32 28.89
CA LEU A 50 9.69 11.45 27.53
C LEU A 50 8.90 10.50 26.65
N ARG A 51 8.17 11.04 25.66
CA ARG A 51 7.48 10.25 24.66
C ARG A 51 8.37 10.06 23.44
N GLU A 52 8.52 8.81 23.03
CA GLU A 52 9.41 8.37 21.96
C GLU A 52 8.69 7.42 21.01
N GLU A 53 8.92 7.62 19.72
CA GLU A 53 8.52 6.68 18.68
C GLU A 53 9.72 5.79 18.31
N VAL A 54 9.59 4.49 18.53
CA VAL A 54 10.63 3.49 18.28
C VAL A 54 10.17 2.59 17.15
N VAL A 55 10.88 2.61 16.04
CA VAL A 55 10.64 1.64 14.95
C VAL A 55 11.57 0.44 15.15
N VAL A 56 10.95 -0.73 15.29
CA VAL A 56 11.65 -2.01 15.48
C VAL A 56 11.36 -2.98 14.33
N ASP A 57 12.36 -3.74 13.93
CA ASP A 57 12.18 -4.91 13.08
C ASP A 57 12.16 -6.15 13.97
N ALA A 58 11.21 -7.04 13.72
CA ALA A 58 11.03 -8.31 14.40
C ALA A 58 11.15 -9.50 13.42
N ALA A 59 11.14 -10.72 13.96
CA ALA A 59 11.22 -11.96 13.19
C ALA A 59 9.83 -12.54 12.86
N SER A 60 8.79 -12.12 13.59
CA SER A 60 7.39 -12.53 13.45
C SER A 60 6.48 -11.56 14.21
N GLU A 61 5.16 -11.69 14.06
CA GLU A 61 4.17 -10.97 14.87
C GLU A 61 4.33 -11.29 16.38
N ALA A 62 4.45 -12.57 16.75
CA ALA A 62 4.68 -12.98 18.13
C ALA A 62 5.97 -12.37 18.73
N HIS A 63 6.99 -12.16 17.90
CA HIS A 63 8.22 -11.51 18.35
C HIS A 63 8.01 -9.99 18.62
N VAL A 64 7.09 -9.32 17.93
CA VAL A 64 6.69 -7.93 18.28
C VAL A 64 6.03 -7.89 19.65
N GLU A 65 5.17 -8.88 19.97
CA GLU A 65 4.55 -9.01 21.29
C GLU A 65 5.61 -9.24 22.38
N GLU A 66 6.57 -10.14 22.15
CA GLU A 66 7.70 -10.39 23.07
C GLU A 66 8.53 -9.13 23.31
N ILE A 67 8.80 -8.32 22.28
CA ILE A 67 9.49 -7.03 22.40
C ILE A 67 8.67 -6.07 23.29
N CYS A 68 7.36 -5.97 23.06
CA CYS A 68 6.48 -5.13 23.87
C CYS A 68 6.43 -5.56 25.34
N GLU A 69 6.39 -6.86 25.60
CA GLU A 69 6.43 -7.42 26.96
C GLU A 69 7.75 -7.11 27.66
N ALA A 70 8.89 -7.31 26.97
CA ALA A 70 10.21 -6.99 27.50
C ALA A 70 10.35 -5.51 27.87
N VAL A 71 9.83 -4.61 27.01
CA VAL A 71 9.84 -3.16 27.27
C VAL A 71 8.92 -2.80 28.45
N ASN A 72 7.71 -3.36 28.50
CA ASN A 72 6.76 -3.11 29.59
C ASN A 72 7.21 -3.69 30.95
N GLY A 73 8.12 -4.66 30.94
CA GLY A 73 8.76 -5.21 32.17
C GLY A 73 9.76 -4.26 32.82
N LEU A 74 10.11 -3.14 32.20
CA LEU A 74 11.07 -2.17 32.74
C LEU A 74 10.39 -1.11 33.58
N GLU A 75 10.98 -0.80 34.73
CA GLU A 75 10.49 0.28 35.60
C GLU A 75 10.64 1.65 34.90
N GLY A 76 9.56 2.45 34.89
CA GLY A 76 9.53 3.78 34.30
C GLY A 76 9.43 3.79 32.77
N ILE A 77 9.11 2.65 32.15
CA ILE A 77 8.92 2.55 30.70
C ILE A 77 7.60 1.85 30.43
N LYS A 78 6.83 2.37 29.46
CA LYS A 78 5.54 1.80 29.07
C LYS A 78 5.31 1.92 27.56
N VAL A 79 4.98 0.84 26.89
CA VAL A 79 4.46 0.86 25.54
C VAL A 79 3.03 1.36 25.58
N ILE A 80 2.75 2.46 24.89
CA ILE A 80 1.43 3.08 24.77
C ILE A 80 0.67 2.47 23.61
N SER A 81 1.35 2.27 22.47
CA SER A 81 0.80 1.62 21.30
C SER A 81 1.89 0.88 20.51
N ALA A 82 1.48 -0.15 19.81
CA ALA A 82 2.31 -0.86 18.84
C ALA A 82 1.52 -0.96 17.53
N VAL A 83 2.04 -0.39 16.46
CA VAL A 83 1.39 -0.36 15.15
C VAL A 83 2.24 -1.15 14.17
N ASP A 84 1.67 -2.20 13.58
CA ASP A 84 2.28 -2.94 12.50
C ASP A 84 2.43 -2.04 11.27
N ARG A 85 3.66 -1.88 10.79
CA ARG A 85 3.98 -0.99 9.68
C ARG A 85 3.56 -1.56 8.33
N THR A 86 3.48 -2.89 8.20
CA THR A 86 2.97 -3.54 6.99
C THR A 86 1.49 -3.25 6.82
N PHE A 87 0.69 -3.44 7.88
CA PHE A 87 -0.72 -3.06 7.84
C PHE A 87 -0.91 -1.55 7.62
N LYS A 88 -0.09 -0.74 8.27
CA LYS A 88 -0.15 0.73 8.14
C LYS A 88 0.04 1.23 6.70
N VAL A 89 0.94 0.64 5.92
CA VAL A 89 1.13 1.03 4.51
C VAL A 89 0.01 0.56 3.59
N HIS A 90 -0.87 -0.32 4.06
CA HIS A 90 -2.04 -0.79 3.32
C HIS A 90 -3.33 -0.04 3.68
N GLU A 91 -3.35 0.75 4.77
CA GLU A 91 -4.52 1.53 5.15
C GLU A 91 -4.92 2.52 4.06
N GLY A 92 -6.16 2.39 3.57
CA GLY A 92 -6.70 3.22 2.49
C GLY A 92 -6.22 2.85 1.08
N GLY A 93 -5.47 1.74 0.94
CA GLY A 93 -4.89 1.30 -0.31
C GLY A 93 -3.54 1.95 -0.63
N LYS A 94 -2.87 1.45 -1.66
CA LYS A 94 -1.54 1.92 -2.10
C LYS A 94 -1.59 2.78 -3.36
N LEU A 95 -2.78 2.96 -3.94
CA LEU A 95 -3.01 3.67 -5.19
C LEU A 95 -4.05 4.76 -5.00
N GLU A 96 -3.92 5.83 -5.75
CA GLU A 96 -4.92 6.87 -5.86
C GLU A 96 -5.05 7.33 -7.32
N THR A 97 -6.21 7.88 -7.69
CA THR A 97 -6.43 8.50 -8.98
C THR A 97 -6.36 10.00 -8.85
N ILE A 98 -5.43 10.62 -9.58
CA ILE A 98 -5.19 12.07 -9.55
C ILE A 98 -5.55 12.67 -10.92
N SER A 99 -6.29 13.78 -10.93
CA SER A 99 -6.56 14.54 -12.14
C SER A 99 -5.27 15.14 -12.70
N ARG A 100 -5.04 14.97 -14.01
CA ARG A 100 -3.89 15.53 -14.73
C ARG A 100 -4.07 17.00 -15.13
N ILE A 101 -5.32 17.46 -15.15
CA ILE A 101 -5.67 18.82 -15.51
C ILE A 101 -6.46 19.48 -14.38
N PRO A 102 -6.29 20.77 -14.15
CA PRO A 102 -7.11 21.51 -13.19
C PRO A 102 -8.52 21.71 -13.75
N LEU A 103 -9.50 21.84 -12.88
CA LEU A 103 -10.87 22.25 -13.19
C LEU A 103 -11.17 23.49 -12.35
N ARG A 104 -10.84 24.69 -12.85
CA ARG A 104 -10.86 25.97 -12.12
C ARG A 104 -12.13 26.78 -12.38
N ASP A 105 -12.69 26.66 -13.59
CA ASP A 105 -13.80 27.49 -14.06
C ASP A 105 -14.69 26.74 -15.07
N ALA A 106 -15.72 27.43 -15.55
CA ALA A 106 -16.67 26.91 -16.52
C ALA A 106 -16.03 26.62 -17.89
N ASP A 107 -14.97 27.32 -18.25
CA ASP A 107 -14.27 27.11 -19.52
C ASP A 107 -13.45 25.81 -19.46
N ASP A 108 -12.72 25.55 -18.35
CA ASP A 108 -12.04 24.28 -18.10
C ASP A 108 -13.05 23.12 -18.15
N LEU A 109 -14.22 23.27 -17.49
CA LEU A 109 -15.28 22.28 -17.50
C LEU A 109 -15.83 22.04 -18.91
N SER A 110 -16.07 23.09 -19.68
CA SER A 110 -16.60 22.99 -21.03
C SER A 110 -15.64 22.29 -22.00
N MET A 111 -14.33 22.45 -21.82
CA MET A 111 -13.31 21.73 -22.59
C MET A 111 -13.14 20.29 -22.16
N ALA A 112 -13.08 20.06 -20.85
CA ALA A 112 -12.80 18.73 -20.28
C ALA A 112 -14.00 17.79 -20.32
N TYR A 113 -15.22 18.33 -20.33
CA TYR A 113 -16.47 17.58 -20.30
C TYR A 113 -17.46 18.11 -21.35
N THR A 114 -18.66 18.50 -20.96
CA THR A 114 -19.71 18.90 -21.89
C THR A 114 -19.70 20.44 -22.08
N PRO A 115 -19.74 20.96 -23.35
CA PRO A 115 -19.95 20.26 -24.63
C PRO A 115 -18.67 19.81 -25.37
N GLY A 116 -17.47 20.29 -24.98
CA GLY A 116 -16.24 20.17 -25.75
C GLY A 116 -15.80 18.71 -25.98
N VAL A 117 -15.98 17.83 -25.00
CA VAL A 117 -15.61 16.41 -25.09
C VAL A 117 -16.28 15.67 -26.25
N ALA A 118 -17.47 16.12 -26.71
CA ALA A 118 -18.17 15.49 -27.84
C ALA A 118 -17.33 15.49 -29.12
N ARG A 119 -16.51 16.51 -29.35
CA ARG A 119 -15.61 16.58 -30.51
C ARG A 119 -14.52 15.52 -30.44
N VAL A 120 -14.00 15.25 -29.23
CA VAL A 120 -13.00 14.21 -28.98
C VAL A 120 -13.62 12.83 -29.17
N CYS A 121 -14.84 12.61 -28.67
CA CYS A 121 -15.57 11.36 -28.88
C CYS A 121 -15.79 11.08 -30.37
N MET A 122 -16.17 12.08 -31.17
CA MET A 122 -16.37 11.91 -32.60
C MET A 122 -15.07 11.63 -33.36
N ALA A 123 -13.96 12.26 -32.97
CA ALA A 123 -12.65 11.96 -33.55
C ALA A 123 -12.22 10.50 -33.31
N ILE A 124 -12.48 9.98 -32.10
CA ILE A 124 -12.21 8.56 -31.78
C ILE A 124 -13.19 7.63 -32.51
N HIS A 125 -14.46 8.04 -32.68
CA HIS A 125 -15.43 7.26 -33.43
C HIS A 125 -15.05 7.12 -34.91
N GLU A 126 -14.46 8.15 -35.51
CA GLU A 126 -13.97 8.14 -36.90
C GLU A 126 -12.66 7.36 -37.05
N ASP A 127 -11.78 7.43 -36.05
CA ASP A 127 -10.51 6.69 -35.97
C ASP A 127 -10.27 6.17 -34.53
N GLU A 128 -10.59 4.88 -34.31
CA GLU A 128 -10.44 4.24 -33.01
C GLU A 128 -9.00 4.33 -32.46
N SER A 129 -7.99 4.37 -33.33
CA SER A 129 -6.58 4.48 -32.92
C SER A 129 -6.29 5.76 -32.15
N ALA A 130 -7.04 6.84 -32.41
CA ALA A 130 -6.94 8.11 -31.68
C ALA A 130 -7.24 7.96 -30.17
N SER A 131 -7.92 6.89 -29.76
CA SER A 131 -8.15 6.61 -28.33
C SER A 131 -6.85 6.46 -27.53
N HIS A 132 -5.78 5.97 -28.16
CA HIS A 132 -4.47 5.85 -27.52
C HIS A 132 -3.77 7.21 -27.33
N GLU A 133 -4.15 8.25 -28.08
CA GLU A 133 -3.58 9.59 -27.92
C GLU A 133 -4.46 10.50 -27.04
N LEU A 134 -5.78 10.34 -27.15
CA LEU A 134 -6.76 11.26 -26.58
C LEU A 134 -7.34 10.80 -25.23
N THR A 135 -6.99 9.57 -24.77
CA THR A 135 -7.48 9.04 -23.50
C THR A 135 -6.37 8.45 -22.63
N ILE A 136 -6.69 8.08 -21.39
CA ILE A 136 -5.77 7.38 -20.48
C ILE A 136 -5.40 5.98 -20.98
N ARG A 137 -6.12 5.43 -21.99
CA ARG A 137 -5.82 4.14 -22.62
C ARG A 137 -4.37 4.05 -23.09
N LYS A 138 -3.76 5.19 -23.45
CA LYS A 138 -2.35 5.28 -23.85
C LYS A 138 -1.40 4.63 -22.86
N ASN A 139 -1.66 4.77 -21.57
CA ASN A 139 -0.72 4.41 -20.50
C ASN A 139 -1.36 3.57 -19.39
N THR A 140 -2.50 2.95 -19.60
CA THR A 140 -3.18 2.15 -18.59
C THR A 140 -3.13 0.67 -18.89
N VAL A 141 -2.93 -0.14 -17.82
CA VAL A 141 -2.96 -1.61 -17.84
C VAL A 141 -3.95 -2.12 -16.79
N ALA A 142 -4.78 -3.08 -17.16
CA ALA A 142 -5.55 -3.84 -16.18
C ALA A 142 -4.71 -5.01 -15.67
N ILE A 143 -4.60 -5.17 -14.36
CA ILE A 143 -4.05 -6.35 -13.69
C ILE A 143 -5.25 -7.19 -13.27
N VAL A 144 -5.48 -8.31 -13.95
CA VAL A 144 -6.67 -9.13 -13.75
C VAL A 144 -6.29 -10.41 -13.01
N SER A 145 -7.01 -10.70 -11.92
CA SER A 145 -6.86 -11.90 -11.10
C SER A 145 -8.23 -12.33 -10.56
N ASP A 146 -8.42 -13.62 -10.32
CA ASP A 146 -9.54 -14.15 -9.52
C ASP A 146 -9.11 -14.54 -8.11
N GLY A 147 -7.82 -14.49 -7.81
CA GLY A 147 -7.25 -14.80 -6.51
C GLY A 147 -7.18 -16.30 -6.20
N THR A 148 -7.26 -17.18 -7.21
CA THR A 148 -7.28 -18.64 -7.01
C THR A 148 -5.88 -19.25 -6.83
N ALA A 149 -4.82 -18.53 -7.19
CA ALA A 149 -3.45 -19.04 -7.16
C ALA A 149 -2.40 -18.05 -6.65
N VAL A 150 -2.74 -17.25 -5.63
CA VAL A 150 -1.85 -16.20 -5.11
C VAL A 150 -0.58 -16.81 -4.52
N LEU A 151 0.59 -16.33 -4.97
CA LEU A 151 1.91 -16.88 -4.67
C LEU A 151 2.13 -17.09 -3.16
N GLY A 152 2.34 -18.36 -2.76
CA GLY A 152 2.59 -18.74 -1.38
C GLY A 152 1.35 -18.86 -0.49
N LEU A 153 0.17 -18.45 -0.98
CA LEU A 153 -1.09 -18.45 -0.22
C LEU A 153 -2.13 -19.41 -0.83
N GLY A 154 -2.07 -19.64 -2.15
CA GLY A 154 -3.04 -20.46 -2.87
C GLY A 154 -4.33 -19.72 -3.18
N ASP A 155 -5.46 -20.42 -3.11
CA ASP A 155 -6.78 -19.85 -3.33
C ASP A 155 -7.23 -19.08 -2.09
N ILE A 156 -7.25 -17.75 -2.19
CA ILE A 156 -7.68 -16.83 -1.13
C ILE A 156 -8.84 -15.94 -1.56
N GLY A 157 -9.27 -16.08 -2.82
CA GLY A 157 -10.35 -15.33 -3.44
C GLY A 157 -9.99 -13.89 -3.82
N PRO A 158 -10.87 -13.23 -4.61
CA PRO A 158 -10.56 -11.95 -5.24
C PRO A 158 -10.34 -10.81 -4.25
N ALA A 159 -11.12 -10.72 -3.18
CA ALA A 159 -10.99 -9.65 -2.20
C ALA A 159 -9.65 -9.68 -1.45
N ALA A 160 -9.19 -10.87 -1.08
CA ALA A 160 -7.92 -11.04 -0.37
C ALA A 160 -6.70 -10.92 -1.31
N ALA A 161 -6.87 -11.12 -2.61
CA ALA A 161 -5.83 -10.90 -3.62
C ALA A 161 -5.54 -9.40 -3.86
N MET A 162 -6.50 -8.50 -3.58
CA MET A 162 -6.39 -7.07 -3.87
C MET A 162 -5.09 -6.41 -3.38
N PRO A 163 -4.60 -6.64 -2.13
CA PRO A 163 -3.34 -6.04 -1.68
C PRO A 163 -2.13 -6.43 -2.53
N VAL A 164 -2.10 -7.67 -3.07
CA VAL A 164 -1.01 -8.14 -3.94
C VAL A 164 -1.11 -7.44 -5.30
N MET A 165 -2.32 -7.34 -5.86
CA MET A 165 -2.56 -6.68 -7.14
C MET A 165 -2.27 -5.17 -7.09
N GLU A 166 -2.57 -4.50 -5.97
CA GLU A 166 -2.11 -3.11 -5.74
C GLU A 166 -0.58 -3.01 -5.68
N GLY A 167 0.08 -3.98 -5.04
CA GLY A 167 1.53 -4.07 -5.04
C GLY A 167 2.09 -4.19 -6.46
N LYS A 168 1.48 -5.02 -7.30
CA LYS A 168 1.84 -5.17 -8.71
C LYS A 168 1.65 -3.85 -9.46
N ALA A 169 0.53 -3.16 -9.26
CA ALA A 169 0.28 -1.85 -9.88
C ALA A 169 1.32 -0.80 -9.46
N LEU A 170 1.72 -0.80 -8.18
CA LEU A 170 2.80 0.04 -7.69
C LEU A 170 4.13 -0.22 -8.44
N LEU A 171 4.47 -1.50 -8.69
CA LEU A 171 5.67 -1.85 -9.46
C LEU A 171 5.58 -1.37 -10.92
N PHE A 172 4.42 -1.49 -11.57
CA PHE A 172 4.19 -0.92 -12.91
C PHE A 172 4.43 0.59 -12.93
N LYS A 173 3.95 1.30 -11.91
CA LYS A 173 4.14 2.75 -11.81
C LYS A 173 5.60 3.12 -11.61
N GLU A 174 6.25 2.52 -10.61
CA GLU A 174 7.62 2.89 -10.21
C GLU A 174 8.68 2.51 -11.26
N PHE A 175 8.54 1.35 -11.90
CA PHE A 175 9.56 0.88 -12.82
C PHE A 175 9.30 1.20 -14.30
N ALA A 176 8.03 1.39 -14.70
CA ALA A 176 7.66 1.62 -16.09
C ALA A 176 6.89 2.92 -16.32
N GLY A 177 6.48 3.64 -15.28
CA GLY A 177 5.64 4.83 -15.39
C GLY A 177 4.21 4.52 -15.88
N VAL A 178 3.81 3.24 -15.89
CA VAL A 178 2.49 2.78 -16.36
C VAL A 178 1.47 2.88 -15.23
N ASP A 179 0.29 3.39 -15.54
CA ASP A 179 -0.85 3.46 -14.64
C ASP A 179 -1.61 2.14 -14.70
N ALA A 180 -1.43 1.27 -13.70
CA ALA A 180 -2.07 -0.03 -13.66
C ALA A 180 -3.24 -0.04 -12.68
N PHE A 181 -4.35 -0.74 -13.05
CA PHE A 181 -5.54 -0.90 -12.23
C PHE A 181 -5.71 -2.36 -11.83
N PRO A 182 -5.80 -2.67 -10.52
CA PRO A 182 -6.19 -3.98 -10.03
C PRO A 182 -7.66 -4.25 -10.35
N ILE A 183 -7.93 -5.39 -10.98
CA ILE A 183 -9.26 -5.87 -11.32
C ILE A 183 -9.37 -7.29 -10.78
N CYS A 184 -9.86 -7.42 -9.55
CA CYS A 184 -10.08 -8.73 -8.92
C CYS A 184 -11.52 -9.18 -9.24
N LEU A 185 -11.64 -10.34 -9.89
CA LEU A 185 -12.89 -10.87 -10.41
C LEU A 185 -13.44 -11.97 -9.52
N ASP A 186 -14.73 -11.89 -9.21
CA ASP A 186 -15.50 -12.98 -8.59
C ASP A 186 -16.11 -13.82 -9.72
N VAL A 187 -15.43 -14.85 -10.12
CA VAL A 187 -15.78 -15.73 -11.26
C VAL A 187 -15.50 -17.18 -10.93
N ASP A 188 -16.23 -18.09 -11.58
CA ASP A 188 -16.15 -19.52 -11.30
C ASP A 188 -15.32 -20.29 -12.35
N THR A 189 -15.13 -19.71 -13.55
CA THR A 189 -14.48 -20.42 -14.66
C THR A 189 -13.45 -19.57 -15.40
N PRO A 190 -12.43 -20.19 -16.00
CA PRO A 190 -11.49 -19.48 -16.88
C PRO A 190 -12.18 -18.77 -18.05
N GLU A 191 -13.29 -19.33 -18.54
CA GLU A 191 -14.09 -18.75 -19.63
C GLU A 191 -14.68 -17.40 -19.24
N ASP A 192 -15.13 -17.26 -17.98
CA ASP A 192 -15.66 -15.99 -17.44
C ASP A 192 -14.57 -14.91 -17.39
N ILE A 193 -13.32 -15.31 -17.01
CA ILE A 193 -12.16 -14.41 -17.04
C ILE A 193 -11.90 -13.93 -18.47
N ILE A 194 -11.83 -14.87 -19.42
CA ILE A 194 -11.58 -14.56 -20.84
C ILE A 194 -12.63 -13.60 -21.38
N GLU A 195 -13.91 -13.89 -21.14
CA GLU A 195 -15.01 -13.05 -21.60
C GLU A 195 -14.95 -11.64 -20.97
N THR A 196 -14.67 -11.57 -19.67
CA THR A 196 -14.53 -10.29 -18.95
C THR A 196 -13.36 -9.47 -19.49
N VAL A 197 -12.20 -10.08 -19.71
CA VAL A 197 -11.01 -9.42 -20.27
C VAL A 197 -11.28 -8.86 -21.66
N ILE A 198 -11.96 -9.63 -22.54
CA ILE A 198 -12.35 -9.17 -23.87
C ILE A 198 -13.24 -7.91 -23.79
N ARG A 199 -14.18 -7.88 -22.84
CA ARG A 199 -15.09 -6.74 -22.64
C ARG A 199 -14.39 -5.52 -22.03
N LEU A 200 -13.34 -5.71 -21.22
CA LEU A 200 -12.53 -4.64 -20.63
C LEU A 200 -11.49 -4.06 -21.57
N ALA A 201 -11.06 -4.83 -22.57
CA ALA A 201 -9.97 -4.47 -23.49
C ALA A 201 -10.08 -3.07 -24.14
N PRO A 202 -11.28 -2.54 -24.49
CA PRO A 202 -11.41 -1.20 -25.04
C PRO A 202 -10.95 -0.08 -24.10
N THR A 203 -10.93 -0.30 -22.78
CA THR A 203 -10.57 0.71 -21.79
C THR A 203 -9.06 0.83 -21.59
N PHE A 204 -8.32 -0.26 -21.80
CA PHE A 204 -6.90 -0.36 -21.41
C PHE A 204 -5.98 -0.43 -22.63
N GLY A 205 -4.76 0.07 -22.47
CA GLY A 205 -3.67 -0.10 -23.42
C GLY A 205 -3.05 -1.49 -23.38
N GLY A 206 -3.21 -2.20 -22.28
CA GLY A 206 -2.74 -3.57 -22.08
C GLY A 206 -3.45 -4.29 -20.95
N ILE A 207 -3.32 -5.61 -20.95
CA ILE A 207 -3.85 -6.50 -19.90
C ILE A 207 -2.70 -7.36 -19.37
N ASN A 208 -2.56 -7.41 -18.06
CA ASN A 208 -1.72 -8.36 -17.34
C ASN A 208 -2.62 -9.37 -16.63
N LEU A 209 -2.56 -10.63 -17.00
CA LEU A 209 -3.21 -11.70 -16.25
C LEU A 209 -2.28 -12.13 -15.13
N GLU A 210 -2.81 -12.24 -13.91
CA GLU A 210 -2.05 -12.53 -12.71
C GLU A 210 -2.83 -13.50 -11.83
N ASP A 211 -2.17 -14.55 -11.31
CA ASP A 211 -2.64 -15.55 -10.31
C ASP A 211 -4.11 -15.94 -10.36
#